data_569162b9e39ee31ff36b78b7b7b17ecc
#
_entry.id   569162b9e39ee31ff36b78b7b7b17ecc
#
_cell.length_a   1.000
_cell.length_b   1.000
_cell.length_c   1.000
_cell.angle_alpha   90.00
_cell.angle_beta   90.00
_cell.angle_gamma   90.00
#
_symmetry.space_group_name_H-M   'P 1'
#
loop_
_entity.id
_entity.type
_entity.pdbx_description
1 polymer ?
#
loop_
_entity_poly.entity_id
_entity_poly.type
_entity_poly.pdbx_seq_one_letter_code
_entity_poly.pdbx_strand_id
1 'polypeptide(L)'
;MGLNRIMFEITANLMATVIIISSALAILLLAFYLKSKNTKNIFEIKLPKSDFNSGEIINGKVLIRNTKDLEIEKVYITMTGHEVTKISDTDGNMRTHMQEYFRTKNDLVDTNDSSIINNKEIEFNLLAPRSQKSTDEWKIEVHTDSQKIKSTSSVLIKINNI
;
A
#
# COMPACT_ATOMS: atom_id res chain seq x y z
N MET A 1 44.78 -34.45 -30.98
CA MET A 1 44.87 -33.05 -30.57
C MET A 1 43.57 -32.22 -30.72
N GLY A 2 42.57 -32.72 -31.45
CA GLY A 2 41.32 -31.97 -31.74
C GLY A 2 40.26 -31.99 -30.64
N LEU A 3 40.10 -33.10 -29.91
CA LEU A 3 38.99 -33.27 -28.96
C LEU A 3 39.05 -32.30 -27.73
N ASN A 4 40.26 -32.10 -27.20
CA ASN A 4 40.45 -31.20 -26.05
C ASN A 4 40.16 -29.73 -26.40
N ARG A 5 40.41 -29.32 -27.65
CA ARG A 5 40.14 -27.96 -28.13
C ARG A 5 38.64 -27.73 -28.27
N ILE A 6 37.92 -28.71 -28.80
CA ILE A 6 36.43 -28.61 -28.95
C ILE A 6 35.77 -28.57 -27.57
N MET A 7 36.18 -29.40 -26.64
CA MET A 7 35.65 -29.37 -25.26
C MET A 7 35.91 -28.03 -24.57
N PHE A 8 37.09 -27.46 -24.75
CA PHE A 8 37.44 -26.15 -24.18
C PHE A 8 36.56 -25.02 -24.76
N GLU A 9 36.32 -25.02 -26.08
CA GLU A 9 35.44 -24.02 -26.72
C GLU A 9 34.00 -24.15 -26.27
N ILE A 10 33.47 -25.37 -26.10
CA ILE A 10 32.12 -25.61 -25.59
C ILE A 10 31.96 -25.11 -24.15
N THR A 11 32.92 -25.41 -23.28
CA THR A 11 32.89 -24.98 -21.88
C THR A 11 33.02 -23.46 -21.75
N ALA A 12 33.86 -22.81 -22.54
CA ALA A 12 34.02 -21.36 -22.55
C ALA A 12 32.74 -20.64 -23.01
N ASN A 13 32.09 -21.16 -24.07
CA ASN A 13 30.82 -20.60 -24.54
C ASN A 13 29.69 -20.81 -23.52
N LEU A 14 29.64 -21.95 -22.85
CA LEU A 14 28.66 -22.23 -21.81
C LEU A 14 28.82 -21.27 -20.60
N MET A 15 30.06 -21.08 -20.16
CA MET A 15 30.37 -20.11 -19.08
C MET A 15 30.03 -18.66 -19.48
N ALA A 16 30.35 -18.25 -20.70
CA ALA A 16 29.99 -16.93 -21.19
C ALA A 16 28.46 -16.73 -21.21
N THR A 17 27.72 -17.73 -21.65
CA THR A 17 26.25 -17.68 -21.68
C THR A 17 25.66 -17.57 -20.26
N VAL A 18 26.17 -18.33 -19.29
CA VAL A 18 25.74 -18.27 -17.88
C VAL A 18 26.02 -16.90 -17.29
N ILE A 19 27.17 -16.29 -17.57
CA ILE A 19 27.52 -14.95 -17.07
C ILE A 19 26.56 -13.90 -17.65
N ILE A 20 26.24 -13.97 -18.95
CA ILE A 20 25.33 -13.04 -19.62
C ILE A 20 23.92 -13.15 -19.01
N ILE A 21 23.41 -14.35 -18.81
CA ILE A 21 22.07 -14.58 -18.25
C ILE A 21 22.00 -14.09 -16.80
N SER A 22 23.02 -14.37 -15.99
CA SER A 22 23.06 -13.93 -14.59
C SER A 22 23.16 -12.42 -14.45
N SER A 23 23.93 -11.76 -15.31
CA SER A 23 24.02 -10.29 -15.33
C SER A 23 22.72 -9.64 -15.78
N ALA A 24 22.05 -10.18 -16.79
CA ALA A 24 20.74 -9.68 -17.23
C ALA A 24 19.68 -9.82 -16.15
N LEU A 25 19.67 -10.95 -15.41
CA LEU A 25 18.76 -11.18 -14.29
C LEU A 25 19.03 -10.19 -13.14
N ALA A 26 20.30 -9.94 -12.82
CA ALA A 26 20.69 -8.99 -11.78
C ALA A 26 20.25 -7.55 -12.13
N ILE A 27 20.39 -7.14 -13.39
CA ILE A 27 19.94 -5.82 -13.87
C ILE A 27 18.40 -5.71 -13.79
N LEU A 28 17.67 -6.77 -14.16
CA LEU A 28 16.21 -6.82 -14.06
C LEU A 28 15.73 -6.71 -12.60
N LEU A 29 16.35 -7.43 -11.69
CA LEU A 29 16.05 -7.36 -10.26
C LEU A 29 16.37 -5.99 -9.66
N LEU A 30 17.49 -5.39 -10.06
CA LEU A 30 17.86 -4.03 -9.65
C LEU A 30 16.85 -2.99 -10.17
N ALA A 31 16.45 -3.08 -11.43
CA ALA A 31 15.43 -2.21 -12.02
C ALA A 31 14.08 -2.34 -11.30
N PHE A 32 13.67 -3.57 -10.97
CA PHE A 32 12.46 -3.82 -10.21
C PHE A 32 12.54 -3.26 -8.79
N TYR A 33 13.68 -3.44 -8.12
CA TYR A 33 13.94 -2.88 -6.79
C TYR A 33 13.91 -1.35 -6.78
N LEU A 34 14.56 -0.71 -7.76
CA LEU A 34 14.55 0.75 -7.90
C LEU A 34 13.16 1.28 -8.23
N LYS A 35 12.39 0.59 -9.06
CA LYS A 35 11.00 0.96 -9.37
C LYS A 35 10.10 0.81 -8.13
N SER A 36 10.29 -0.22 -7.32
CA SER A 36 9.56 -0.43 -6.07
C SER A 36 9.87 0.63 -5.02
N LYS A 37 11.12 1.11 -4.94
CA LYS A 37 11.49 2.21 -4.02
C LYS A 37 11.00 3.60 -4.45
N ASN A 38 10.68 3.78 -5.72
CA ASN A 38 10.27 5.07 -6.29
C ASN A 38 8.75 5.34 -6.21
N THR A 39 7.97 4.49 -5.54
CA THR A 39 6.62 4.85 -5.13
C THR A 39 6.72 5.92 -4.04
N LYS A 40 6.87 7.18 -4.49
CA LYS A 40 6.79 8.35 -3.59
C LYS A 40 5.42 8.28 -2.94
N ASN A 41 5.39 8.15 -1.62
CA ASN A 41 4.16 8.30 -0.85
C ASN A 41 3.64 9.72 -1.09
N ILE A 42 2.63 9.83 -1.95
CA ILE A 42 2.00 11.09 -2.30
C ILE A 42 1.14 11.57 -1.13
N PHE A 43 0.61 10.63 -0.36
CA PHE A 43 -0.26 10.90 0.78
C PHE A 43 0.43 10.52 2.08
N GLU A 44 0.23 11.36 3.10
CA GLU A 44 0.60 11.09 4.49
C GLU A 44 -0.61 11.37 5.36
N ILE A 45 -1.06 10.36 6.11
CA ILE A 45 -2.16 10.50 7.08
C ILE A 45 -1.57 10.86 8.43
N LYS A 46 -2.05 11.95 9.04
CA LYS A 46 -1.69 12.36 10.39
C LYS A 46 -2.90 12.27 11.30
N LEU A 47 -2.76 11.48 12.35
CA LEU A 47 -3.75 11.37 13.44
C LEU A 47 -3.13 11.88 14.74
N PRO A 48 -3.91 12.51 15.63
CA PRO A 48 -3.42 12.94 16.96
C PRO A 48 -3.13 11.76 17.89
N LYS A 49 -3.80 10.61 17.67
CA LYS A 49 -3.64 9.37 18.42
C LYS A 49 -4.02 8.17 17.54
N SER A 50 -3.71 6.97 17.99
CA SER A 50 -4.08 5.71 17.31
C SER A 50 -5.28 5.00 17.94
N ASP A 51 -5.66 5.37 19.17
CA ASP A 51 -6.70 4.72 19.94
C ASP A 51 -7.90 5.66 20.12
N PHE A 52 -9.08 5.20 19.76
CA PHE A 52 -10.33 5.95 19.81
C PHE A 52 -11.40 5.14 20.53
N ASN A 53 -12.38 5.83 21.10
CA ASN A 53 -13.55 5.19 21.67
C ASN A 53 -14.69 5.11 20.66
N SER A 54 -15.54 4.12 20.78
CA SER A 54 -16.77 4.00 19.99
C SER A 54 -17.61 5.28 20.11
N GLY A 55 -18.03 5.83 18.98
CA GLY A 55 -18.77 7.10 18.89
C GLY A 55 -17.91 8.36 18.98
N GLU A 56 -16.59 8.24 19.15
CA GLU A 56 -15.67 9.37 19.14
C GLU A 56 -15.46 9.88 17.70
N ILE A 57 -15.25 11.19 17.54
CA ILE A 57 -14.89 11.79 16.26
C ILE A 57 -13.38 11.66 16.08
N ILE A 58 -12.97 10.96 15.03
CA ILE A 58 -11.58 10.82 14.60
C ILE A 58 -11.25 12.03 13.72
N ASN A 59 -10.59 13.00 14.30
CA ASN A 59 -10.07 14.15 13.57
C ASN A 59 -8.68 13.83 13.03
N GLY A 60 -8.45 14.06 11.75
CA GLY A 60 -7.17 13.83 11.14
C GLY A 60 -6.87 14.77 10.00
N LYS A 61 -5.67 14.65 9.46
CA LYS A 61 -5.19 15.45 8.34
C LYS A 61 -4.55 14.54 7.29
N VAL A 62 -4.79 14.83 6.03
CA VAL A 62 -4.11 14.24 4.89
C VAL A 62 -3.20 15.28 4.29
N LEU A 63 -1.92 14.99 4.25
CA LEU A 63 -0.94 15.81 3.57
C LEU A 63 -0.67 15.24 2.18
N ILE A 64 -0.88 16.04 1.15
CA ILE A 64 -0.66 15.68 -0.25
C ILE A 64 0.65 16.32 -0.69
N ARG A 65 1.62 15.49 -1.13
CA ARG A 65 2.96 15.94 -1.51
C ARG A 65 3.33 15.49 -2.92
N ASN A 66 4.23 16.23 -3.56
CA ASN A 66 4.88 15.82 -4.82
C ASN A 66 3.92 15.54 -5.99
N THR A 67 2.90 16.36 -6.16
CA THR A 67 1.90 16.19 -7.23
C THR A 67 2.18 17.05 -8.46
N LYS A 68 3.39 17.61 -8.62
CA LYS A 68 3.70 18.62 -9.66
C LYS A 68 3.32 18.21 -11.10
N ASP A 69 3.31 16.90 -11.38
CA ASP A 69 3.04 16.35 -12.70
C ASP A 69 1.84 15.40 -12.70
N LEU A 70 0.99 15.47 -11.68
CA LEU A 70 -0.09 14.52 -11.47
C LEU A 70 -1.44 15.20 -11.59
N GLU A 71 -2.23 14.75 -12.53
CA GLU A 71 -3.66 15.07 -12.59
C GLU A 71 -4.39 14.21 -11.56
N ILE A 72 -4.76 14.81 -10.43
CA ILE A 72 -5.55 14.17 -9.39
C ILE A 72 -7.00 14.62 -9.58
N GLU A 73 -7.86 13.72 -10.02
CA GLU A 73 -9.27 14.00 -10.26
C GLU A 73 -10.06 14.01 -8.96
N LYS A 74 -9.77 13.07 -8.07
CA LYS A 74 -10.49 12.91 -6.81
C LYS A 74 -9.60 12.35 -5.72
N VAL A 75 -9.74 12.86 -4.51
CA VAL A 75 -9.13 12.30 -3.30
C VAL A 75 -10.23 11.94 -2.33
N TYR A 76 -10.22 10.72 -1.84
CA TYR A 76 -11.18 10.25 -0.84
C TYR A 76 -10.50 9.42 0.24
N ILE A 77 -11.15 9.38 1.39
CA ILE A 77 -10.71 8.58 2.54
C ILE A 77 -11.72 7.49 2.80
N THR A 78 -11.22 6.31 3.12
CA THR A 78 -12.04 5.18 3.56
C THR A 78 -11.63 4.75 4.95
N MET A 79 -12.60 4.36 5.76
CA MET A 79 -12.35 3.62 6.98
C MET A 79 -13.00 2.25 6.86
N THR A 80 -12.22 1.20 7.11
CA THR A 80 -12.66 -0.20 7.03
C THR A 80 -12.46 -0.90 8.36
N GLY A 81 -13.41 -1.74 8.74
CA GLY A 81 -13.32 -2.63 9.89
C GLY A 81 -13.32 -4.08 9.44
N HIS A 82 -12.36 -4.84 9.95
CA HIS A 82 -12.20 -6.25 9.63
C HIS A 82 -12.29 -7.10 10.89
N GLU A 83 -13.11 -8.14 10.86
CA GLU A 83 -13.06 -9.21 11.84
C GLU A 83 -11.86 -10.11 11.52
N VAL A 84 -10.99 -10.30 12.51
CA VAL A 84 -9.82 -11.18 12.40
C VAL A 84 -10.09 -12.49 13.12
N THR A 85 -10.21 -13.57 12.37
CA THR A 85 -10.44 -14.92 12.92
C THR A 85 -9.22 -15.80 12.64
N LYS A 86 -8.72 -16.47 13.68
CA LYS A 86 -7.67 -17.47 13.54
C LYS A 86 -8.31 -18.86 13.44
N ILE A 87 -8.09 -19.54 12.34
CA ILE A 87 -8.61 -20.87 12.06
C ILE A 87 -7.44 -21.84 12.01
N SER A 88 -7.50 -22.92 12.80
CA SER A 88 -6.55 -24.04 12.66
C SER A 88 -7.02 -24.94 11.54
N ASP A 89 -6.14 -25.25 10.58
CA ASP A 89 -6.43 -26.27 9.59
C ASP A 89 -6.22 -27.69 10.15
N THR A 90 -6.58 -28.71 9.38
CA THR A 90 -6.45 -30.10 9.77
C THR A 90 -5.02 -30.55 10.06
N ASP A 91 -4.03 -29.82 9.58
CA ASP A 91 -2.60 -30.10 9.76
C ASP A 91 -2.00 -29.32 10.94
N GLY A 92 -2.84 -28.60 11.70
CA GLY A 92 -2.43 -27.80 12.87
C GLY A 92 -1.84 -26.43 12.52
N ASN A 93 -1.83 -26.01 11.26
CA ASN A 93 -1.37 -24.70 10.87
C ASN A 93 -2.43 -23.63 11.16
N MET A 94 -2.02 -22.51 11.75
CA MET A 94 -2.92 -21.38 12.02
C MET A 94 -3.01 -20.48 10.78
N ARG A 95 -4.22 -20.33 10.25
CA ARG A 95 -4.50 -19.36 9.18
C ARG A 95 -5.30 -18.19 9.73
N THR A 96 -4.93 -16.99 9.33
CA THR A 96 -5.67 -15.78 9.66
C THR A 96 -6.68 -15.52 8.55
N HIS A 97 -7.95 -15.48 8.91
CA HIS A 97 -9.05 -15.06 8.04
C HIS A 97 -9.48 -13.65 8.43
N MET A 98 -9.54 -12.75 7.44
CA MET A 98 -9.98 -11.38 7.64
C MET A 98 -11.26 -11.17 6.82
N GLN A 99 -12.32 -10.74 7.47
CA GLN A 99 -13.59 -10.43 6.81
C GLN A 99 -13.95 -8.97 7.06
N GLU A 100 -14.09 -8.21 5.98
CA GLU A 100 -14.59 -6.83 6.06
C GLU A 100 -16.07 -6.85 6.43
N TYR A 101 -16.45 -6.11 7.47
CA TYR A 101 -17.84 -5.96 7.90
C TYR A 101 -18.29 -4.50 7.98
N PHE A 102 -17.36 -3.57 7.88
CA PHE A 102 -17.64 -2.14 7.91
C PHE A 102 -16.81 -1.40 6.88
N ARG A 103 -17.44 -0.48 6.16
CA ARG A 103 -16.77 0.47 5.27
C ARG A 103 -17.52 1.79 5.24
N THR A 104 -16.79 2.88 5.37
CA THR A 104 -17.28 4.22 5.06
C THR A 104 -16.32 4.90 4.08
N LYS A 105 -16.86 5.81 3.26
CA LYS A 105 -16.09 6.58 2.27
C LYS A 105 -16.50 8.04 2.38
N ASN A 106 -15.53 8.94 2.52
CA ASN A 106 -15.72 10.37 2.51
C ASN A 106 -14.84 10.99 1.43
N ASP A 107 -15.43 11.79 0.56
CA ASP A 107 -14.69 12.55 -0.43
C ASP A 107 -14.03 13.75 0.23
N LEU A 108 -12.72 13.90 0.04
CA LEU A 108 -11.92 14.98 0.61
C LEU A 108 -11.76 16.14 -0.37
N VAL A 109 -11.59 15.81 -1.64
CA VAL A 109 -11.47 16.78 -2.74
C VAL A 109 -12.14 16.18 -3.95
N ASP A 110 -13.09 16.94 -4.50
CA ASP A 110 -13.66 16.70 -5.83
C ASP A 110 -13.15 17.82 -6.72
N THR A 111 -12.15 17.49 -7.53
CA THR A 111 -11.53 18.49 -8.40
C THR A 111 -12.25 18.52 -9.75
N ASN A 112 -13.45 19.13 -9.78
CA ASN A 112 -13.95 19.71 -11.02
C ASN A 112 -13.10 20.91 -11.46
N ASP A 113 -12.23 21.38 -10.58
CA ASP A 113 -11.23 22.43 -10.83
C ASP A 113 -9.83 21.78 -10.88
N SER A 114 -9.21 21.81 -12.03
CA SER A 114 -7.86 21.31 -12.31
C SER A 114 -6.75 22.08 -11.57
N SER A 115 -7.03 22.56 -10.38
CA SER A 115 -6.04 23.21 -9.53
C SER A 115 -5.08 22.16 -8.98
N ILE A 116 -3.83 22.28 -9.33
CA ILE A 116 -2.70 21.48 -8.86
C ILE A 116 -2.71 21.41 -7.33
N ILE A 117 -3.15 20.28 -6.79
CA ILE A 117 -3.16 20.02 -5.35
C ILE A 117 -1.75 19.58 -4.95
N ASN A 118 -0.84 20.53 -4.80
CA ASN A 118 0.52 20.23 -4.35
C ASN A 118 0.75 20.83 -2.97
N ASN A 119 1.33 20.04 -2.05
CA ASN A 119 1.61 20.40 -0.68
C ASN A 119 0.38 20.94 0.10
N LYS A 120 -0.80 20.39 -0.19
CA LYS A 120 -2.03 20.74 0.50
C LYS A 120 -2.25 19.84 1.70
N GLU A 121 -2.64 20.44 2.81
CA GLU A 121 -3.14 19.74 4.00
C GLU A 121 -4.67 19.84 4.01
N ILE A 122 -5.34 18.68 4.12
CA ILE A 122 -6.79 18.56 4.11
C ILE A 122 -7.21 17.93 5.42
N GLU A 123 -8.08 18.60 6.16
CA GLU A 123 -8.66 18.05 7.39
C GLU A 123 -9.81 17.13 7.07
N PHE A 124 -9.96 16.08 7.88
CA PHE A 124 -11.09 15.16 7.79
C PHE A 124 -11.62 14.78 9.17
N ASN A 125 -12.89 14.41 9.19
CA ASN A 125 -13.57 13.93 10.39
C ASN A 125 -14.28 12.63 10.04
N LEU A 126 -14.03 11.58 10.83
CA LEU A 126 -14.72 10.30 10.73
C LEU A 126 -15.34 9.95 12.08
N LEU A 127 -16.49 9.33 12.07
CA LEU A 127 -17.10 8.81 13.30
C LEU A 127 -16.58 7.39 13.56
N ALA A 128 -15.98 7.17 14.72
CA ALA A 128 -15.58 5.85 15.15
C ALA A 128 -16.83 4.98 15.34
N PRO A 129 -17.02 3.90 14.57
CA PRO A 129 -18.18 3.05 14.68
C PRO A 129 -18.12 2.23 15.98
N ARG A 130 -19.21 1.56 16.29
CA ARG A 130 -19.18 0.56 17.36
C ARG A 130 -18.40 -0.65 16.89
N SER A 131 -17.31 -0.97 17.58
CA SER A 131 -16.58 -2.21 17.36
C SER A 131 -17.42 -3.38 17.87
N GLN A 132 -17.45 -4.47 17.11
CA GLN A 132 -18.21 -5.65 17.52
C GLN A 132 -17.40 -6.56 18.42
N LYS A 133 -16.07 -6.59 18.22
CA LYS A 133 -15.15 -7.48 18.94
C LYS A 133 -13.83 -6.78 19.25
N SER A 134 -13.17 -7.21 20.31
CA SER A 134 -11.84 -6.70 20.70
C SER A 134 -10.71 -7.09 19.72
N THR A 135 -10.98 -8.04 18.82
CA THR A 135 -10.04 -8.52 17.78
C THR A 135 -10.22 -7.81 16.45
N ASP A 136 -11.12 -6.83 16.36
CA ASP A 136 -11.37 -6.10 15.13
C ASP A 136 -10.17 -5.24 14.78
N GLU A 137 -9.77 -5.30 13.51
CA GLU A 137 -8.74 -4.45 12.93
C GLU A 137 -9.39 -3.30 12.16
N TRP A 138 -9.02 -2.08 12.51
CA TRP A 138 -9.54 -0.87 11.89
C TRP A 138 -8.44 -0.19 11.09
N LYS A 139 -8.79 0.22 9.88
CA LYS A 139 -7.85 0.83 8.95
C LYS A 139 -8.45 2.07 8.30
N ILE A 140 -7.68 3.13 8.28
CA ILE A 140 -7.99 4.34 7.53
C ILE A 140 -7.06 4.41 6.32
N GLU A 141 -7.61 4.60 5.14
CA GLU A 141 -6.87 4.66 3.87
C GLU A 141 -7.26 5.89 3.07
N VAL A 142 -6.28 6.53 2.47
CA VAL A 142 -6.49 7.61 1.50
C VAL A 142 -6.24 7.06 0.10
N HIS A 143 -7.15 7.36 -0.79
CA HIS A 143 -7.12 6.93 -2.18
C HIS A 143 -7.22 8.12 -3.12
N THR A 144 -6.76 7.94 -4.34
CA THR A 144 -7.00 8.85 -5.44
C THR A 144 -7.53 8.12 -6.65
N ASP A 145 -8.49 8.73 -7.31
CA ASP A 145 -8.87 8.34 -8.66
C ASP A 145 -8.01 9.15 -9.63
N SER A 146 -7.05 8.49 -10.24
CA SER A 146 -6.20 9.04 -11.29
C SER A 146 -5.90 7.93 -12.28
N GLN A 147 -5.96 8.23 -13.56
CA GLN A 147 -5.65 7.24 -14.61
C GLN A 147 -4.18 6.79 -14.58
N LYS A 148 -3.30 7.62 -14.03
CA LYS A 148 -1.85 7.40 -14.06
C LYS A 148 -1.27 6.86 -12.75
N ILE A 149 -1.99 6.98 -11.61
CA ILE A 149 -1.43 6.66 -10.30
C ILE A 149 -2.47 6.02 -9.40
N LYS A 150 -2.15 4.83 -8.93
CA LYS A 150 -2.80 4.22 -7.79
C LYS A 150 -1.89 4.40 -6.58
N SER A 151 -1.99 5.55 -5.91
CA SER A 151 -1.29 5.77 -4.66
C SER A 151 -2.27 5.63 -3.51
N THR A 152 -1.91 4.83 -2.53
CA THR A 152 -2.67 4.68 -1.30
C THR A 152 -1.73 4.89 -0.12
N SER A 153 -2.24 5.53 0.92
CA SER A 153 -1.58 5.58 2.22
C SER A 153 -2.56 5.05 3.25
N SER A 154 -2.07 4.27 4.21
CA SER A 154 -2.93 3.67 5.22
C SER A 154 -2.35 3.80 6.61
N VAL A 155 -3.23 3.84 7.61
CA VAL A 155 -2.90 3.80 9.03
C VAL A 155 -3.85 2.86 9.76
N LEU A 156 -3.30 2.03 10.64
CA LEU A 156 -4.09 1.19 11.53
C LEU A 156 -4.46 1.98 12.78
N ILE A 157 -5.69 1.81 13.23
CA ILE A 157 -6.21 2.42 14.44
C ILE A 157 -6.87 1.34 15.30
N LYS A 158 -7.07 1.65 16.57
CA LYS A 158 -7.82 0.82 17.50
C LYS A 158 -9.09 1.55 17.94
N ILE A 159 -10.21 0.84 17.93
CA ILE A 159 -11.48 1.34 18.45
C ILE A 159 -11.87 0.50 19.67
N ASN A 160 -12.00 1.16 20.81
CA ASN A 160 -12.38 0.54 22.07
C ASN A 160 -13.88 0.68 22.26
N ASN A 161 -14.54 -0.38 22.67
CA ASN A 161 -15.92 -0.32 23.15
C ASN A 161 -15.94 0.27 24.56
N ILE A 162 -16.83 1.21 24.78
CA ILE A 162 -17.16 1.72 26.11
C ILE A 162 -18.26 0.86 26.72
#